data_041ddcae9510d7901aaebb16dd0c7d8f
#
_entry.id   041ddcae9510d7901aaebb16dd0c7d8f
#
_cell.length_a   1.000
_cell.length_b   1.000
_cell.length_c   1.000
_cell.angle_alpha   90.00
_cell.angle_beta   90.00
_cell.angle_gamma   90.00
#
_symmetry.space_group_name_H-M   'P 1'
#
loop_
_entity.id
_entity.type
_entity.pdbx_description
1 polymer ?
#
loop_
_entity_poly.entity_id
_entity_poly.type
_entity_poly.pdbx_seq_one_letter_code
_entity_poly.pdbx_strand_id
1 'polypeptide(L)'
;MKAKNYDGIKLLYGNVPDTLSQLIRTAFIPSEGHKFVVADFSAIEARVIAWLAGEQWVNEVFATHGMIYEATASQMFGVPVERITKGNPEYALRQKGKVATLALGYQGGTHSLISMGALKMGLTEEELPEIVQRWRRANRQICGLWYAVENAALTVMETAQPQGINGLIFALEGDLIFGQNFLTVQLPSGRKLFYCKPYLKENQFGKMAIHYHTMGQQTRKWEVTSTYGGKMTENIVQAIARDCLAVTLERIAARGLQVVFHVHDEVIVDAPMETTVDEICGLMAEPIPWAPGLVLKGAGFENDYYMKD
;
A
#
# COMPACT_ATOMS: atom_id res chain seq x y z
N MET A 1 16.05 -27.79 16.15
CA MET A 1 15.39 -28.22 14.92
C MET A 1 16.04 -29.45 14.28
N LYS A 2 17.35 -29.47 14.02
CA LYS A 2 18.00 -30.69 13.48
C LYS A 2 17.66 -31.98 14.27
N ALA A 3 17.46 -31.88 15.57
CA ALA A 3 17.08 -32.98 16.42
C ALA A 3 15.59 -33.38 16.38
N LYS A 4 14.74 -32.69 15.58
CA LYS A 4 13.28 -32.92 15.49
C LYS A 4 12.56 -32.92 16.85
N ASN A 5 13.05 -32.16 17.82
CA ASN A 5 12.50 -32.11 19.18
C ASN A 5 11.30 -31.15 19.22
N TYR A 6 10.10 -31.66 18.95
CA TYR A 6 8.84 -30.91 18.97
C TYR A 6 8.54 -30.34 20.35
N ASP A 7 8.69 -31.16 21.40
CA ASP A 7 8.38 -30.78 22.80
C ASP A 7 9.30 -29.67 23.30
N GLY A 8 10.59 -29.75 22.96
CA GLY A 8 11.54 -28.68 23.25
C GLY A 8 11.21 -27.36 22.60
N ILE A 9 10.78 -27.37 21.33
CA ILE A 9 10.34 -26.15 20.61
C ILE A 9 9.07 -25.60 21.27
N LYS A 10 8.10 -26.47 21.58
CA LYS A 10 6.85 -26.09 22.25
C LYS A 10 7.09 -25.47 23.62
N LEU A 11 8.03 -26.04 24.40
CA LEU A 11 8.40 -25.54 25.73
C LEU A 11 9.05 -24.16 25.67
N LEU A 12 9.93 -23.91 24.68
CA LEU A 12 10.71 -22.68 24.59
C LEU A 12 9.94 -21.55 23.89
N TYR A 13 9.11 -21.86 22.88
CA TYR A 13 8.52 -20.88 21.98
C TYR A 13 6.97 -20.96 21.89
N GLY A 14 6.33 -21.90 22.56
CA GLY A 14 4.89 -22.06 22.64
C GLY A 14 4.29 -22.70 21.37
N ASN A 15 3.98 -21.91 20.35
CA ASN A 15 3.34 -22.37 19.10
C ASN A 15 4.38 -22.88 18.09
N VAL A 16 4.51 -24.20 17.94
CA VAL A 16 5.50 -24.81 17.04
C VAL A 16 5.28 -24.48 15.57
N PRO A 17 4.04 -24.57 14.98
CA PRO A 17 3.80 -24.15 13.61
C PRO A 17 4.18 -22.70 13.32
N ASP A 18 3.86 -21.79 14.24
CA ASP A 18 4.21 -20.37 14.11
C ASP A 18 5.73 -20.17 14.16
N THR A 19 6.40 -20.77 15.12
CA THR A 19 7.86 -20.76 15.23
C THR A 19 8.55 -21.27 13.95
N LEU A 20 8.05 -22.39 13.40
CA LEU A 20 8.61 -22.95 12.17
C LEU A 20 8.35 -22.03 10.96
N SER A 21 7.18 -21.39 10.88
CA SER A 21 6.87 -20.46 9.80
C SER A 21 7.77 -19.23 9.80
N GLN A 22 8.11 -18.71 10.98
CA GLN A 22 9.04 -17.59 11.14
C GLN A 22 10.47 -17.91 10.71
N LEU A 23 10.85 -19.19 10.77
CA LEU A 23 12.20 -19.65 10.39
C LEU A 23 12.36 -19.93 8.88
N ILE A 24 11.28 -19.96 8.11
CA ILE A 24 11.36 -20.19 6.66
C ILE A 24 12.27 -19.15 6.00
N ARG A 25 12.14 -17.89 6.38
CA ARG A 25 12.95 -16.79 5.82
C ARG A 25 14.44 -16.98 6.04
N THR A 26 14.85 -17.41 7.23
CA THR A 26 16.26 -17.61 7.57
C THR A 26 16.91 -18.79 6.84
N ALA A 27 16.15 -19.58 6.10
CA ALA A 27 16.67 -20.64 5.22
C ALA A 27 17.19 -20.09 3.87
N PHE A 28 16.82 -18.87 3.51
CA PHE A 28 17.36 -18.19 2.33
C PHE A 28 18.67 -17.52 2.73
N ILE A 29 19.75 -17.93 2.08
CA ILE A 29 21.10 -17.42 2.28
C ILE A 29 21.65 -16.93 0.93
N PRO A 30 22.52 -15.91 0.92
CA PRO A 30 23.13 -15.41 -0.31
C PRO A 30 24.12 -16.43 -0.88
N SER A 31 24.55 -16.18 -2.10
CA SER A 31 25.64 -16.92 -2.76
C SER A 31 26.95 -16.78 -2.02
N GLU A 32 27.91 -17.69 -2.23
CA GLU A 32 29.23 -17.62 -1.61
C GLU A 32 29.93 -16.31 -2.00
N GLY A 33 30.45 -15.60 -1.01
CA GLY A 33 31.09 -14.28 -1.21
C GLY A 33 30.12 -13.12 -1.39
N HIS A 34 28.81 -13.35 -1.22
CA HIS A 34 27.75 -12.35 -1.31
C HIS A 34 27.06 -12.12 0.03
N LYS A 35 26.22 -11.09 0.06
CA LYS A 35 25.27 -10.78 1.14
C LYS A 35 23.90 -10.48 0.56
N PHE A 36 22.85 -10.55 1.37
CA PHE A 36 21.56 -9.96 0.99
C PHE A 36 21.53 -8.47 1.31
N VAL A 37 21.15 -7.69 0.31
CA VAL A 37 20.67 -6.32 0.51
C VAL A 37 19.15 -6.37 0.40
N VAL A 38 18.48 -6.07 1.50
CA VAL A 38 17.02 -6.03 1.59
C VAL A 38 16.60 -4.58 1.67
N ALA A 39 15.75 -4.13 0.76
CA ALA A 39 15.26 -2.76 0.77
C ALA A 39 13.78 -2.69 0.40
N ASP A 40 13.02 -1.84 1.09
CA ASP A 40 11.61 -1.60 0.83
C ASP A 40 11.30 -0.11 0.57
N PHE A 41 10.16 0.17 -0.01
CA PHE A 41 9.70 1.53 -0.14
C PHE A 41 9.12 2.09 1.17
N SER A 42 9.65 3.20 1.61
CA SER A 42 9.14 3.92 2.78
C SER A 42 7.75 4.51 2.50
N ALA A 43 6.69 3.97 3.12
CA ALA A 43 5.31 4.46 3.06
C ALA A 43 4.79 4.66 1.61
N ILE A 44 5.03 3.70 0.72
CA ILE A 44 4.73 3.83 -0.73
C ILE A 44 3.26 4.17 -0.99
N GLU A 45 2.31 3.52 -0.33
CA GLU A 45 0.89 3.77 -0.54
C GLU A 45 0.50 5.21 -0.17
N ALA A 46 1.04 5.74 0.93
CA ALA A 46 0.77 7.11 1.35
C ALA A 46 1.38 8.14 0.37
N ARG A 47 2.53 7.84 -0.23
CA ARG A 47 3.15 8.66 -1.27
C ARG A 47 2.34 8.64 -2.56
N VAL A 48 1.96 7.47 -3.02
CA VAL A 48 1.20 7.28 -4.26
C VAL A 48 -0.18 7.92 -4.17
N ILE A 49 -0.93 7.72 -3.06
CA ILE A 49 -2.26 8.31 -2.93
C ILE A 49 -2.22 9.84 -2.85
N ALA A 50 -1.24 10.40 -2.14
CA ALA A 50 -1.07 11.85 -2.05
C ALA A 50 -0.67 12.47 -3.40
N TRP A 51 0.25 11.83 -4.13
CA TRP A 51 0.64 12.24 -5.47
C TRP A 51 -0.55 12.18 -6.43
N LEU A 52 -1.25 11.05 -6.48
CA LEU A 52 -2.40 10.84 -7.37
C LEU A 52 -3.55 11.81 -7.08
N ALA A 53 -3.81 12.08 -5.80
CA ALA A 53 -4.84 13.02 -5.37
C ALA A 53 -4.44 14.50 -5.51
N GLY A 54 -3.15 14.80 -5.60
CA GLY A 54 -2.63 16.16 -5.50
C GLY A 54 -2.74 16.74 -4.08
N GLU A 55 -2.59 15.90 -3.04
CA GLU A 55 -2.63 16.34 -1.63
C GLU A 55 -1.31 17.03 -1.26
N GLN A 56 -1.27 18.34 -1.42
CA GLN A 56 -0.05 19.13 -1.42
C GLN A 56 0.74 19.03 -0.11
N TRP A 57 0.08 19.19 1.05
CA TRP A 57 0.79 19.16 2.34
C TRP A 57 1.49 17.80 2.60
N VAL A 58 0.86 16.68 2.16
CA VAL A 58 1.47 15.33 2.27
C VAL A 58 2.66 15.21 1.34
N ASN A 59 2.53 15.69 0.10
CA ASN A 59 3.64 15.69 -0.85
C ASN A 59 4.82 16.54 -0.37
N GLU A 60 4.57 17.70 0.26
CA GLU A 60 5.59 18.55 0.88
C GLU A 60 6.29 17.85 2.06
N VAL A 61 5.53 17.12 2.91
CA VAL A 61 6.12 16.29 3.98
C VAL A 61 7.09 15.26 3.39
N PHE A 62 6.70 14.58 2.32
CA PHE A 62 7.56 13.58 1.67
C PHE A 62 8.77 14.18 0.94
N ALA A 63 8.63 15.39 0.40
CA ALA A 63 9.73 16.12 -0.25
C ALA A 63 10.75 16.69 0.75
N THR A 64 10.37 16.85 2.01
CA THR A 64 11.21 17.45 3.05
C THR A 64 11.74 16.38 4.03
N HIS A 65 11.04 16.15 5.13
CA HIS A 65 11.51 15.29 6.21
C HIS A 65 10.94 13.86 6.19
N GLY A 66 9.86 13.61 5.45
CA GLY A 66 9.25 12.27 5.27
C GLY A 66 8.52 11.70 6.49
N MET A 67 8.40 12.44 7.59
CA MET A 67 7.76 11.99 8.83
C MET A 67 6.24 12.08 8.74
N ILE A 68 5.63 11.30 7.85
CA ILE A 68 4.18 11.39 7.55
C ILE A 68 3.31 11.03 8.75
N TYR A 69 3.72 10.07 9.58
CA TYR A 69 2.93 9.64 10.74
C TYR A 69 2.92 10.69 11.83
N GLU A 70 4.04 11.34 12.07
CA GLU A 70 4.20 12.47 12.99
C GLU A 70 3.40 13.67 12.49
N ALA A 71 3.51 13.98 11.20
CA ALA A 71 2.77 15.07 10.58
C ALA A 71 1.25 14.84 10.63
N THR A 72 0.78 13.61 10.35
CA THR A 72 -0.63 13.24 10.49
C THR A 72 -1.10 13.38 11.94
N ALA A 73 -0.30 12.92 12.91
CA ALA A 73 -0.62 13.08 14.32
C ALA A 73 -0.67 14.57 14.72
N SER A 74 0.26 15.38 14.23
CA SER A 74 0.26 16.83 14.41
C SER A 74 -1.05 17.47 13.93
N GLN A 75 -1.49 17.14 12.73
CA GLN A 75 -2.76 17.62 12.16
C GLN A 75 -3.99 17.18 12.98
N MET A 76 -3.96 15.95 13.51
CA MET A 76 -5.09 15.40 14.27
C MET A 76 -5.20 15.96 15.69
N PHE A 77 -4.05 16.15 16.35
CA PHE A 77 -4.01 16.48 17.78
C PHE A 77 -3.57 17.91 18.08
N GLY A 78 -3.16 18.69 17.08
CA GLY A 78 -2.68 20.07 17.24
C GLY A 78 -1.35 20.17 17.98
N VAL A 79 -0.54 19.10 17.98
CA VAL A 79 0.79 19.05 18.60
C VAL A 79 1.84 19.29 17.52
N PRO A 80 2.80 20.23 17.71
CA PRO A 80 3.87 20.47 16.73
C PRO A 80 4.66 19.19 16.41
N VAL A 81 5.01 18.98 15.12
CA VAL A 81 5.72 17.77 14.64
C VAL A 81 7.04 17.57 15.40
N GLU A 82 7.73 18.64 15.72
CA GLU A 82 9.01 18.64 16.43
C GLU A 82 8.92 18.05 17.86
N ARG A 83 7.72 18.07 18.44
CA ARG A 83 7.46 17.46 19.75
C ARG A 83 7.13 15.97 19.64
N ILE A 84 6.70 15.49 18.47
CA ILE A 84 6.35 14.08 18.23
C ILE A 84 7.62 13.30 17.82
N THR A 85 8.66 13.38 18.63
CA THR A 85 9.97 12.77 18.39
C THR A 85 10.36 11.81 19.52
N LYS A 86 11.25 10.84 19.20
CA LYS A 86 11.76 9.89 20.20
C LYS A 86 12.35 10.62 21.40
N GLY A 87 11.96 10.20 22.60
CA GLY A 87 12.37 10.82 23.86
C GLY A 87 11.33 11.75 24.47
N ASN A 88 10.36 12.24 23.70
CA ASN A 88 9.27 13.06 24.21
C ASN A 88 8.03 12.23 24.52
N PRO A 89 7.22 12.60 25.54
CA PRO A 89 5.95 11.89 25.83
C PRO A 89 4.98 11.87 24.64
N GLU A 90 4.97 12.92 23.82
CA GLU A 90 4.12 13.07 22.64
C GLU A 90 4.46 12.09 21.52
N TYR A 91 5.61 11.41 21.57
CA TYR A 91 5.99 10.39 20.58
C TYR A 91 4.96 9.26 20.46
N ALA A 92 4.21 8.97 21.53
CA ALA A 92 3.10 8.00 21.49
C ALA A 92 2.03 8.37 20.42
N LEU A 93 1.87 9.65 20.10
CA LEU A 93 0.93 10.12 19.06
C LEU A 93 1.30 9.65 17.66
N ARG A 94 2.59 9.40 17.40
CA ARG A 94 3.07 8.87 16.12
C ARG A 94 2.35 7.58 15.73
N GLN A 95 2.13 6.67 16.68
CA GLN A 95 1.45 5.41 16.40
C GLN A 95 -0.03 5.65 16.03
N LYS A 96 -0.67 6.62 16.67
CA LYS A 96 -2.05 7.06 16.34
C LYS A 96 -2.10 7.66 14.93
N GLY A 97 -1.12 8.50 14.57
CA GLY A 97 -0.96 9.04 13.22
C GLY A 97 -0.73 7.94 12.17
N LYS A 98 0.09 6.93 12.47
CA LYS A 98 0.31 5.77 11.59
C LYS A 98 -0.99 5.03 11.31
N VAL A 99 -1.76 4.70 12.35
CA VAL A 99 -3.05 3.99 12.19
C VAL A 99 -4.03 4.82 11.38
N ALA A 100 -4.13 6.13 11.65
CA ALA A 100 -5.02 7.01 10.89
C ALA A 100 -4.62 7.09 9.41
N THR A 101 -3.33 7.25 9.11
CA THR A 101 -2.82 7.28 7.72
C THR A 101 -3.20 6.01 6.96
N LEU A 102 -3.00 4.83 7.57
CA LEU A 102 -3.26 3.55 6.92
C LEU A 102 -4.75 3.21 6.86
N ALA A 103 -5.52 3.49 7.92
CA ALA A 103 -6.94 3.11 8.02
C ALA A 103 -7.86 4.03 7.20
N LEU A 104 -7.54 5.32 7.09
CA LEU A 104 -8.45 6.32 6.55
C LEU A 104 -8.18 6.67 5.08
N GLY A 105 -7.03 6.31 4.55
CA GLY A 105 -6.63 6.62 3.17
C GLY A 105 -7.59 6.11 2.10
N TYR A 106 -8.34 5.05 2.38
CA TYR A 106 -9.22 4.36 1.43
C TYR A 106 -10.70 4.41 1.86
N GLN A 107 -11.15 5.61 2.23
CA GLN A 107 -12.52 5.88 2.67
C GLN A 107 -12.93 5.16 3.96
N GLY A 108 -11.95 4.67 4.74
CA GLY A 108 -12.16 4.05 6.02
C GLY A 108 -12.85 5.00 7.01
N GLY A 109 -13.49 4.41 8.02
CA GLY A 109 -14.15 5.11 9.10
C GLY A 109 -13.73 4.58 10.47
N THR A 110 -14.56 4.79 11.49
CA THR A 110 -14.30 4.34 12.86
C THR A 110 -14.04 2.83 12.94
N HIS A 111 -14.79 2.04 12.19
CA HIS A 111 -14.61 0.59 12.16
C HIS A 111 -13.22 0.18 11.61
N SER A 112 -12.72 0.87 10.61
CA SER A 112 -11.37 0.62 10.07
C SER A 112 -10.29 0.96 11.10
N LEU A 113 -10.45 2.05 11.86
CA LEU A 113 -9.54 2.40 12.96
C LEU A 113 -9.53 1.31 14.04
N ILE A 114 -10.69 0.80 14.45
CA ILE A 114 -10.83 -0.29 15.43
C ILE A 114 -10.12 -1.54 14.93
N SER A 115 -10.38 -1.94 13.69
CA SER A 115 -9.78 -3.12 13.07
C SER A 115 -8.24 -3.04 13.00
N MET A 116 -7.70 -1.83 12.86
CA MET A 116 -6.25 -1.57 12.87
C MET A 116 -5.68 -1.34 14.29
N GLY A 117 -6.47 -1.60 15.33
CA GLY A 117 -5.99 -1.61 16.70
C GLY A 117 -6.02 -0.26 17.41
N ALA A 118 -6.81 0.72 16.97
CA ALA A 118 -6.91 2.03 17.60
C ALA A 118 -7.23 1.95 19.11
N LEU A 119 -8.14 1.06 19.51
CA LEU A 119 -8.50 0.87 20.92
C LEU A 119 -7.33 0.29 21.75
N LYS A 120 -6.53 -0.61 21.18
CA LYS A 120 -5.33 -1.15 21.83
C LYS A 120 -4.25 -0.09 22.03
N MET A 121 -4.32 1.01 21.30
CA MET A 121 -3.40 2.15 21.40
C MET A 121 -3.90 3.24 22.34
N GLY A 122 -4.99 2.96 23.08
CA GLY A 122 -5.55 3.86 24.10
C GLY A 122 -6.47 4.94 23.55
N LEU A 123 -7.00 4.80 22.33
CA LEU A 123 -8.12 5.60 21.83
C LEU A 123 -9.45 4.98 22.33
N THR A 124 -10.40 5.82 22.64
CA THR A 124 -11.77 5.38 23.00
C THR A 124 -12.68 5.41 21.77
N GLU A 125 -13.76 4.63 21.79
CA GLU A 125 -14.72 4.60 20.67
C GLU A 125 -15.35 5.97 20.43
N GLU A 126 -15.55 6.77 21.49
CA GLU A 126 -16.12 8.11 21.43
C GLU A 126 -15.21 9.12 20.72
N GLU A 127 -13.88 8.93 20.78
CA GLU A 127 -12.91 9.80 20.10
C GLU A 127 -12.80 9.53 18.59
N LEU A 128 -13.10 8.29 18.14
CA LEU A 128 -12.86 7.87 16.77
C LEU A 128 -13.63 8.69 15.72
N PRO A 129 -14.90 9.07 15.90
CA PRO A 129 -15.61 9.90 14.92
C PRO A 129 -14.93 11.26 14.68
N GLU A 130 -14.44 11.89 15.74
CA GLU A 130 -13.74 13.17 15.63
C GLU A 130 -12.39 13.01 14.92
N ILE A 131 -11.64 11.95 15.21
CA ILE A 131 -10.38 11.61 14.54
C ILE A 131 -10.62 11.45 13.03
N VAL A 132 -11.63 10.69 12.63
CA VAL A 132 -12.01 10.52 11.21
C VAL A 132 -12.30 11.87 10.56
N GLN A 133 -13.08 12.74 11.24
CA GLN A 133 -13.41 14.05 10.70
C GLN A 133 -12.19 14.97 10.56
N ARG A 134 -11.31 15.01 11.57
CA ARG A 134 -10.08 15.80 11.55
C ARG A 134 -9.17 15.35 10.40
N TRP A 135 -8.97 14.04 10.26
CA TRP A 135 -8.18 13.49 9.18
C TRP A 135 -8.76 13.85 7.80
N ARG A 136 -10.07 13.69 7.60
CA ARG A 136 -10.72 14.04 6.33
C ARG A 136 -10.67 15.53 6.01
N ARG A 137 -10.72 16.40 7.01
CA ARG A 137 -10.55 17.86 6.83
C ARG A 137 -9.14 18.20 6.36
N ALA A 138 -8.12 17.51 6.89
CA ALA A 138 -6.73 17.69 6.50
C ALA A 138 -6.41 17.11 5.11
N ASN A 139 -7.13 16.07 4.67
CA ASN A 139 -6.86 15.31 3.44
C ASN A 139 -8.01 15.42 2.43
N ARG A 140 -8.37 16.66 2.08
CA ARG A 140 -9.54 16.92 1.22
C ARG A 140 -9.38 16.40 -0.20
N GLN A 141 -8.17 16.47 -0.75
CA GLN A 141 -7.89 15.99 -2.10
C GLN A 141 -7.97 14.47 -2.17
N ILE A 142 -7.44 13.77 -1.16
CA ILE A 142 -7.58 12.31 -1.05
C ILE A 142 -9.06 11.93 -0.93
N CYS A 143 -9.83 12.62 -0.11
CA CYS A 143 -11.28 12.37 -0.01
C CYS A 143 -11.99 12.65 -1.35
N GLY A 144 -11.61 13.72 -2.05
CA GLY A 144 -12.13 14.04 -3.38
C GLY A 144 -11.81 12.97 -4.41
N LEU A 145 -10.62 12.38 -4.35
CA LEU A 145 -10.20 11.31 -5.24
C LEU A 145 -11.11 10.08 -5.13
N TRP A 146 -11.52 9.66 -3.94
CA TRP A 146 -12.44 8.51 -3.79
C TRP A 146 -13.74 8.71 -4.57
N TYR A 147 -14.35 9.90 -4.41
CA TYR A 147 -15.60 10.23 -5.09
C TYR A 147 -15.41 10.41 -6.60
N ALA A 148 -14.30 11.00 -7.02
CA ALA A 148 -13.98 11.16 -8.44
C ALA A 148 -13.78 9.79 -9.12
N VAL A 149 -13.08 8.86 -8.48
CA VAL A 149 -12.90 7.47 -8.96
C VAL A 149 -14.24 6.75 -9.06
N GLU A 150 -15.09 6.85 -8.03
CA GLU A 150 -16.42 6.23 -8.05
C GLU A 150 -17.30 6.79 -9.15
N ASN A 151 -17.37 8.12 -9.26
CA ASN A 151 -18.17 8.79 -10.27
C ASN A 151 -17.69 8.47 -11.68
N ALA A 152 -16.38 8.47 -11.93
CA ALA A 152 -15.84 8.11 -13.24
C ALA A 152 -16.23 6.67 -13.63
N ALA A 153 -16.09 5.73 -12.71
CA ALA A 153 -16.45 4.33 -12.94
C ALA A 153 -17.96 4.15 -13.18
N LEU A 154 -18.82 4.81 -12.38
CA LEU A 154 -20.28 4.79 -12.57
C LEU A 154 -20.69 5.42 -13.90
N THR A 155 -20.12 6.57 -14.26
CA THR A 155 -20.40 7.24 -15.55
C THR A 155 -20.04 6.33 -16.73
N VAL A 156 -18.90 5.64 -16.68
CA VAL A 156 -18.54 4.66 -17.72
C VAL A 156 -19.56 3.53 -17.80
N MET A 157 -20.01 3.04 -16.67
CA MET A 157 -21.01 1.96 -16.63
C MET A 157 -22.38 2.39 -17.16
N GLU A 158 -22.76 3.65 -16.98
CA GLU A 158 -24.04 4.20 -17.45
C GLU A 158 -24.02 4.62 -18.91
N THR A 159 -22.89 5.18 -19.38
CA THR A 159 -22.81 5.84 -20.69
C THR A 159 -21.98 5.07 -21.73
N ALA A 160 -21.19 4.10 -21.30
CA ALA A 160 -20.16 3.41 -22.08
C ALA A 160 -19.07 4.37 -22.65
N GLN A 161 -19.03 5.64 -22.20
CA GLN A 161 -18.04 6.62 -22.65
C GLN A 161 -16.84 6.63 -21.70
N PRO A 162 -15.60 6.54 -22.20
CA PRO A 162 -14.41 6.59 -21.36
C PRO A 162 -14.34 7.88 -20.52
N GLN A 163 -13.82 7.76 -19.31
CA GLN A 163 -13.61 8.87 -18.36
C GLN A 163 -12.16 8.96 -17.95
N GLY A 164 -11.60 10.17 -17.98
CA GLY A 164 -10.22 10.45 -17.54
C GLY A 164 -10.21 11.28 -16.25
N ILE A 165 -9.46 10.85 -15.24
CA ILE A 165 -9.22 11.61 -14.01
C ILE A 165 -7.79 11.39 -13.52
N ASN A 166 -7.07 12.45 -13.16
CA ASN A 166 -5.76 12.39 -12.51
C ASN A 166 -4.76 11.40 -13.17
N GLY A 167 -4.74 11.32 -14.50
CA GLY A 167 -3.90 10.38 -15.25
C GLY A 167 -4.43 8.94 -15.34
N LEU A 168 -5.60 8.66 -14.77
CA LEU A 168 -6.31 7.39 -14.90
C LEU A 168 -7.31 7.48 -16.07
N ILE A 169 -7.53 6.35 -16.77
CA ILE A 169 -8.56 6.25 -17.82
C ILE A 169 -9.45 5.06 -17.48
N PHE A 170 -10.75 5.34 -17.28
CA PHE A 170 -11.78 4.33 -17.05
C PHE A 170 -12.50 4.07 -18.38
N ALA A 171 -12.71 2.80 -18.74
CA ALA A 171 -13.40 2.40 -19.96
C ALA A 171 -14.12 1.06 -19.79
N LEU A 172 -15.16 0.84 -20.61
CA LEU A 172 -15.70 -0.49 -20.83
C LEU A 172 -14.97 -1.11 -22.02
N GLU A 173 -14.37 -2.26 -21.80
CA GLU A 173 -13.71 -3.07 -22.82
C GLU A 173 -14.37 -4.45 -22.86
N GLY A 174 -14.52 -5.01 -24.03
CA GLY A 174 -15.15 -6.32 -24.11
C GLY A 174 -14.97 -6.96 -25.45
N ASP A 175 -15.05 -8.27 -25.44
CA ASP A 175 -15.20 -9.08 -26.63
C ASP A 175 -16.70 -9.24 -26.92
N LEU A 176 -17.18 -8.57 -27.97
CA LEU A 176 -18.56 -8.66 -28.42
C LEU A 176 -18.94 -10.09 -28.85
N ILE A 177 -17.96 -10.92 -29.22
CA ILE A 177 -18.18 -12.29 -29.67
C ILE A 177 -18.42 -13.23 -28.49
N PHE A 178 -17.65 -13.06 -27.42
CA PHE A 178 -17.72 -13.93 -26.24
C PHE A 178 -18.55 -13.36 -25.08
N GLY A 179 -19.08 -12.14 -25.21
CA GLY A 179 -19.90 -11.49 -24.19
C GLY A 179 -19.14 -11.25 -22.87
N GLN A 180 -17.83 -11.16 -22.93
CA GLN A 180 -16.98 -10.85 -21.77
C GLN A 180 -16.70 -9.34 -21.76
N ASN A 181 -17.35 -8.65 -20.85
CA ASN A 181 -17.15 -7.23 -20.65
C ASN A 181 -16.28 -7.00 -19.39
N PHE A 182 -15.44 -5.98 -19.47
CA PHE A 182 -14.60 -5.54 -18.36
C PHE A 182 -14.77 -4.03 -18.18
N LEU A 183 -14.95 -3.59 -16.94
CA LEU A 183 -14.62 -2.23 -16.58
C LEU A 183 -13.09 -2.21 -16.35
N THR A 184 -12.39 -1.39 -17.12
CA THR A 184 -10.94 -1.25 -17.02
C THR A 184 -10.56 0.08 -16.42
N VAL A 185 -9.44 0.10 -15.70
CA VAL A 185 -8.80 1.32 -15.22
C VAL A 185 -7.36 1.30 -15.70
N GLN A 186 -7.03 2.12 -16.70
CA GLN A 186 -5.66 2.29 -17.14
C GLN A 186 -4.92 3.22 -16.18
N LEU A 187 -3.78 2.74 -15.71
CA LEU A 187 -2.88 3.44 -14.79
C LEU A 187 -1.92 4.36 -15.56
N PRO A 188 -1.26 5.33 -14.91
CA PRO A 188 -0.25 6.17 -15.53
C PRO A 188 0.91 5.41 -16.19
N SER A 189 1.22 4.21 -15.70
CA SER A 189 2.20 3.29 -16.30
C SER A 189 1.75 2.68 -17.64
N GLY A 190 0.47 2.85 -18.02
CA GLY A 190 -0.15 2.19 -19.17
C GLY A 190 -0.75 0.82 -18.88
N ARG A 191 -0.44 0.21 -17.73
CA ARG A 191 -1.04 -1.05 -17.27
C ARG A 191 -2.52 -0.84 -16.90
N LYS A 192 -3.33 -1.90 -17.01
CA LYS A 192 -4.78 -1.84 -16.69
C LYS A 192 -5.14 -2.75 -15.54
N LEU A 193 -6.08 -2.30 -14.71
CA LEU A 193 -6.89 -3.13 -13.83
C LEU A 193 -8.16 -3.55 -14.54
N PHE A 194 -8.65 -4.76 -14.24
CA PHE A 194 -9.82 -5.35 -14.87
C PHE A 194 -10.84 -5.80 -13.84
N TYR A 195 -12.08 -5.30 -13.96
CA TYR A 195 -13.24 -5.73 -13.19
C TYR A 195 -14.14 -6.55 -14.12
N CYS A 196 -14.19 -7.87 -13.90
CA CYS A 196 -14.79 -8.83 -14.82
C CYS A 196 -16.32 -8.81 -14.73
N LYS A 197 -17.00 -8.79 -15.90
CA LYS A 197 -18.47 -8.82 -16.02
C LYS A 197 -19.14 -7.80 -15.09
N PRO A 198 -18.80 -6.50 -15.20
CA PRO A 198 -19.33 -5.48 -14.34
C PRO A 198 -20.81 -5.22 -14.64
N TYR A 199 -21.59 -4.90 -13.61
CA TYR A 199 -22.97 -4.45 -13.74
C TYR A 199 -23.37 -3.55 -12.58
N LEU A 200 -24.38 -2.72 -12.79
CA LEU A 200 -24.92 -1.83 -11.77
C LEU A 200 -26.04 -2.51 -11.00
N LYS A 201 -25.99 -2.42 -9.68
CA LYS A 201 -27.04 -2.90 -8.77
C LYS A 201 -27.01 -2.10 -7.46
N GLU A 202 -28.17 -1.88 -6.87
CA GLU A 202 -28.25 -1.27 -5.55
C GLU A 202 -27.53 -2.11 -4.48
N ASN A 203 -26.74 -1.45 -3.65
CA ASN A 203 -26.11 -2.07 -2.50
C ASN A 203 -27.07 -2.09 -1.30
N GLN A 204 -26.61 -2.65 -0.16
CA GLN A 204 -27.39 -2.75 1.06
C GLN A 204 -27.84 -1.40 1.67
N PHE A 205 -27.30 -0.29 1.18
CA PHE A 205 -27.64 1.07 1.60
C PHE A 205 -28.56 1.79 0.61
N GLY A 206 -29.11 1.10 -0.38
CA GLY A 206 -29.99 1.67 -1.42
C GLY A 206 -29.25 2.60 -2.41
N LYS A 207 -27.92 2.48 -2.52
CA LYS A 207 -27.12 3.24 -3.48
C LYS A 207 -26.68 2.35 -4.63
N MET A 208 -26.72 2.88 -5.83
CA MET A 208 -26.18 2.22 -7.01
C MET A 208 -24.69 1.95 -6.83
N ALA A 209 -24.26 0.72 -7.04
CA ALA A 209 -22.88 0.27 -6.90
C ALA A 209 -22.48 -0.67 -8.03
N ILE A 210 -21.20 -0.70 -8.34
CA ILE A 210 -20.64 -1.60 -9.35
C ILE A 210 -20.41 -2.96 -8.70
N HIS A 211 -21.04 -3.99 -9.25
CA HIS A 211 -20.81 -5.39 -8.93
C HIS A 211 -19.98 -6.03 -10.03
N TYR A 212 -19.09 -6.95 -9.70
CA TYR A 212 -18.24 -7.63 -10.65
C TYR A 212 -17.87 -9.03 -10.14
N HIS A 213 -17.41 -9.88 -11.05
CA HIS A 213 -16.96 -11.22 -10.73
C HIS A 213 -15.46 -11.23 -10.43
N THR A 214 -15.08 -11.94 -9.38
CA THR A 214 -13.69 -12.09 -8.96
C THR A 214 -13.45 -13.39 -8.23
N MET A 215 -12.18 -13.75 -8.05
CA MET A 215 -11.80 -14.85 -7.16
C MET A 215 -11.81 -14.34 -5.70
N GLY A 216 -12.68 -14.90 -4.88
CA GLY A 216 -12.72 -14.56 -3.44
C GLY A 216 -11.41 -14.90 -2.73
N GLN A 217 -10.85 -13.95 -2.02
CA GLN A 217 -9.54 -14.13 -1.36
C GLN A 217 -9.58 -15.20 -0.27
N GLN A 218 -10.67 -15.27 0.49
CA GLN A 218 -10.86 -16.25 1.56
C GLN A 218 -11.48 -17.56 1.05
N THR A 219 -12.51 -17.44 0.22
CA THR A 219 -13.27 -18.58 -0.28
C THR A 219 -12.52 -19.37 -1.35
N ARG A 220 -11.58 -18.75 -2.06
CA ARG A 220 -10.89 -19.31 -3.24
C ARG A 220 -11.86 -19.75 -4.34
N LYS A 221 -13.07 -19.18 -4.38
CA LYS A 221 -14.12 -19.46 -5.36
C LYS A 221 -14.40 -18.24 -6.21
N TRP A 222 -14.89 -18.48 -7.42
CA TRP A 222 -15.39 -17.44 -8.31
C TRP A 222 -16.72 -16.95 -7.77
N GLU A 223 -16.77 -15.67 -7.39
CA GLU A 223 -17.91 -15.06 -6.71
C GLU A 223 -18.15 -13.63 -7.20
N VAL A 224 -19.32 -13.09 -6.87
CA VAL A 224 -19.68 -11.70 -7.15
C VAL A 224 -19.40 -10.87 -5.90
N THR A 225 -18.75 -9.74 -6.10
CA THR A 225 -18.57 -8.72 -5.04
C THR A 225 -18.96 -7.34 -5.57
N SER A 226 -19.18 -6.40 -4.66
CA SER A 226 -19.37 -4.98 -5.00
C SER A 226 -18.11 -4.17 -4.70
N THR A 227 -17.98 -3.04 -5.39
CA THR A 227 -16.91 -2.07 -5.14
C THR A 227 -17.47 -0.67 -4.92
N TYR A 228 -16.64 0.22 -4.41
CA TYR A 228 -16.93 1.63 -4.15
C TYR A 228 -15.63 2.44 -4.32
N GLY A 229 -15.72 3.76 -4.30
CA GLY A 229 -14.61 4.65 -4.61
C GLY A 229 -13.35 4.39 -3.80
N GLY A 230 -13.48 4.21 -2.48
CA GLY A 230 -12.33 3.90 -1.61
C GLY A 230 -11.66 2.58 -1.95
N LYS A 231 -12.43 1.51 -2.24
CA LYS A 231 -11.86 0.21 -2.61
C LYS A 231 -11.19 0.23 -3.98
N MET A 232 -11.77 0.95 -4.93
CA MET A 232 -11.13 1.15 -6.23
C MET A 232 -9.86 1.97 -6.11
N THR A 233 -9.87 3.02 -5.30
CA THR A 233 -8.68 3.83 -5.02
C THR A 233 -7.56 3.00 -4.38
N GLU A 234 -7.88 2.12 -3.42
CA GLU A 234 -6.93 1.17 -2.83
C GLU A 234 -6.28 0.29 -3.92
N ASN A 235 -7.09 -0.34 -4.77
CA ASN A 235 -6.58 -1.19 -5.86
C ASN A 235 -5.68 -0.40 -6.82
N ILE A 236 -6.05 0.83 -7.17
CA ILE A 236 -5.28 1.71 -8.05
C ILE A 236 -3.94 2.07 -7.42
N VAL A 237 -3.94 2.50 -6.16
CA VAL A 237 -2.73 2.92 -5.43
C VAL A 237 -1.76 1.75 -5.27
N GLN A 238 -2.24 0.58 -4.87
CA GLN A 238 -1.41 -0.63 -4.75
C GLN A 238 -0.86 -1.08 -6.11
N ALA A 239 -1.64 -0.94 -7.17
CA ALA A 239 -1.18 -1.26 -8.51
C ALA A 239 -0.11 -0.28 -9.01
N ILE A 240 -0.24 1.02 -8.77
CA ILE A 240 0.78 2.03 -9.08
C ILE A 240 2.06 1.76 -8.26
N ALA A 241 1.93 1.46 -6.96
CA ALA A 241 3.05 1.08 -6.12
C ALA A 241 3.81 -0.15 -6.68
N ARG A 242 3.08 -1.16 -7.15
CA ARG A 242 3.67 -2.34 -7.83
C ARG A 242 4.38 -1.96 -9.13
N ASP A 243 3.85 -0.98 -9.88
CA ASP A 243 4.49 -0.50 -11.11
C ASP A 243 5.79 0.29 -10.82
N CYS A 244 5.84 1.04 -9.71
CA CYS A 244 7.08 1.66 -9.23
C CYS A 244 8.13 0.60 -8.88
N LEU A 245 7.72 -0.49 -8.22
CA LEU A 245 8.61 -1.61 -7.94
C LEU A 245 9.11 -2.26 -9.23
N ALA A 246 8.28 -2.44 -10.25
CA ALA A 246 8.70 -3.00 -11.53
C ALA A 246 9.82 -2.18 -12.18
N VAL A 247 9.69 -0.85 -12.19
CA VAL A 247 10.76 0.04 -12.67
C VAL A 247 12.04 -0.12 -11.84
N THR A 248 11.92 -0.26 -10.53
CA THR A 248 13.08 -0.49 -9.65
C THR A 248 13.77 -1.81 -9.95
N LEU A 249 13.01 -2.89 -10.16
CA LEU A 249 13.58 -4.21 -10.53
C LEU A 249 14.37 -4.14 -11.83
N GLU A 250 13.86 -3.42 -12.83
CA GLU A 250 14.58 -3.20 -14.11
C GLU A 250 15.87 -2.41 -13.89
N ARG A 251 15.87 -1.38 -13.04
CA ARG A 251 17.07 -0.59 -12.71
C ARG A 251 18.14 -1.42 -12.02
N ILE A 252 17.75 -2.23 -11.03
CA ILE A 252 18.67 -3.12 -10.30
C ILE A 252 19.27 -4.14 -11.29
N ALA A 253 18.46 -4.75 -12.14
CA ALA A 253 18.93 -5.67 -13.17
C ALA A 253 19.89 -5.00 -14.18
N ALA A 254 19.61 -3.76 -14.58
CA ALA A 254 20.48 -2.98 -15.48
C ALA A 254 21.86 -2.66 -14.86
N ARG A 255 21.99 -2.69 -13.52
CA ARG A 255 23.27 -2.60 -12.81
C ARG A 255 24.02 -3.94 -12.70
N GLY A 256 23.46 -5.01 -13.27
CA GLY A 256 24.03 -6.37 -13.18
C GLY A 256 23.80 -7.03 -11.81
N LEU A 257 22.97 -6.47 -10.96
CA LEU A 257 22.64 -7.01 -9.63
C LEU A 257 21.49 -8.00 -9.73
N GLN A 258 21.57 -9.08 -8.97
CA GLN A 258 20.58 -10.17 -9.00
C GLN A 258 19.49 -9.97 -7.93
N VAL A 259 18.28 -9.61 -8.35
CA VAL A 259 17.11 -9.71 -7.50
C VAL A 259 16.67 -11.17 -7.43
N VAL A 260 16.76 -11.78 -6.26
CA VAL A 260 16.40 -13.20 -6.09
C VAL A 260 14.91 -13.38 -5.86
N PHE A 261 14.26 -12.44 -5.17
CA PHE A 261 12.80 -12.35 -5.04
C PHE A 261 12.40 -10.96 -4.52
N HIS A 262 11.11 -10.71 -4.48
CA HIS A 262 10.52 -9.52 -3.88
C HIS A 262 9.28 -9.90 -3.07
N VAL A 263 8.95 -9.13 -2.05
CA VAL A 263 7.77 -9.33 -1.20
C VAL A 263 7.05 -7.99 -1.04
N HIS A 264 5.84 -7.88 -1.58
CA HIS A 264 5.08 -6.61 -1.62
C HIS A 264 5.87 -5.50 -2.32
N ASP A 265 6.41 -4.57 -1.55
CA ASP A 265 7.21 -3.40 -1.95
C ASP A 265 8.72 -3.52 -1.61
N GLU A 266 9.11 -4.69 -1.08
CA GLU A 266 10.47 -5.05 -0.68
C GLU A 266 11.18 -5.81 -1.80
N VAL A 267 12.45 -5.50 -2.04
CA VAL A 267 13.35 -6.23 -2.93
C VAL A 267 14.45 -6.91 -2.12
N ILE A 268 14.81 -8.14 -2.52
CA ILE A 268 15.92 -8.88 -1.92
C ILE A 268 16.95 -9.14 -3.02
N VAL A 269 18.12 -8.53 -2.87
CA VAL A 269 19.22 -8.59 -3.83
C VAL A 269 20.32 -9.48 -3.28
N ASP A 270 20.71 -10.50 -4.04
CA ASP A 270 21.93 -11.28 -3.79
C ASP A 270 23.12 -10.51 -4.37
N ALA A 271 23.82 -9.78 -3.52
CA ALA A 271 24.75 -8.74 -3.93
C ALA A 271 26.18 -9.03 -3.48
N PRO A 272 27.19 -8.67 -4.29
CA PRO A 272 28.60 -8.63 -3.88
C PRO A 272 28.77 -7.82 -2.58
N MET A 273 29.81 -8.14 -1.82
CA MET A 273 30.05 -7.53 -0.51
C MET A 273 30.25 -6.01 -0.53
N GLU A 274 30.69 -5.44 -1.66
CA GLU A 274 30.85 -4.00 -1.86
C GLU A 274 29.55 -3.24 -2.14
N THR A 275 28.48 -3.91 -2.57
CA THR A 275 27.19 -3.27 -2.82
C THR A 275 26.58 -2.78 -1.52
N THR A 276 26.13 -1.54 -1.47
CA THR A 276 25.58 -0.94 -0.27
C THR A 276 24.04 -0.83 -0.29
N VAL A 277 23.45 -0.75 0.90
CA VAL A 277 22.01 -0.44 1.05
C VAL A 277 21.67 0.89 0.38
N ASP A 278 22.54 1.90 0.52
CA ASP A 278 22.32 3.23 -0.04
C ASP A 278 22.26 3.20 -1.56
N GLU A 279 23.03 2.32 -2.21
CA GLU A 279 22.97 2.13 -3.66
C GLU A 279 21.60 1.61 -4.09
N ILE A 280 21.09 0.56 -3.46
CA ILE A 280 19.77 0.00 -3.78
C ILE A 280 18.66 1.00 -3.45
N CYS A 281 18.71 1.63 -2.28
CA CYS A 281 17.75 2.68 -1.89
C CYS A 281 17.81 3.88 -2.86
N GLY A 282 18.97 4.22 -3.39
CA GLY A 282 19.14 5.24 -4.41
C GLY A 282 18.39 4.91 -5.70
N LEU A 283 18.51 3.66 -6.21
CA LEU A 283 17.77 3.18 -7.38
C LEU A 283 16.24 3.19 -7.16
N MET A 284 15.81 2.88 -5.94
CA MET A 284 14.39 2.97 -5.56
C MET A 284 13.88 4.41 -5.53
N ALA A 285 14.72 5.35 -5.14
CA ALA A 285 14.35 6.75 -5.00
C ALA A 285 14.42 7.56 -6.31
N GLU A 286 15.01 7.00 -7.37
CA GLU A 286 15.07 7.68 -8.67
C GLU A 286 13.66 8.00 -9.21
N PRO A 287 13.46 9.16 -9.88
CA PRO A 287 12.18 9.55 -10.44
C PRO A 287 11.57 8.49 -11.36
N ILE A 288 10.28 8.24 -11.21
CA ILE A 288 9.53 7.29 -12.07
C ILE A 288 9.14 8.02 -13.37
N PRO A 289 9.49 7.50 -14.55
CA PRO A 289 9.30 8.22 -15.82
C PRO A 289 7.87 8.63 -16.12
N TRP A 290 6.89 7.79 -15.75
CA TRP A 290 5.47 8.03 -15.99
C TRP A 290 4.74 8.67 -14.78
N ALA A 291 5.47 8.97 -13.68
CA ALA A 291 4.91 9.58 -12.47
C ALA A 291 5.70 10.83 -12.06
N PRO A 292 5.72 11.90 -12.89
CA PRO A 292 6.47 13.10 -12.54
C PRO A 292 5.96 13.71 -11.23
N GLY A 293 6.90 14.09 -10.35
CA GLY A 293 6.60 14.66 -9.04
C GLY A 293 6.30 13.65 -7.93
N LEU A 294 6.22 12.34 -8.23
CA LEU A 294 6.15 11.31 -7.20
C LEU A 294 7.52 11.16 -6.53
N VAL A 295 7.61 11.53 -5.26
CA VAL A 295 8.83 11.41 -4.46
C VAL A 295 8.86 10.05 -3.78
N LEU A 296 9.78 9.19 -4.17
CA LEU A 296 10.00 7.88 -3.57
C LEU A 296 11.22 7.88 -2.63
N LYS A 297 11.25 6.94 -1.69
CA LYS A 297 12.37 6.71 -0.79
C LYS A 297 12.46 5.24 -0.45
N GLY A 298 13.65 4.65 -0.60
CA GLY A 298 13.98 3.32 -0.10
C GLY A 298 14.51 3.39 1.33
N ALA A 299 14.33 2.31 2.06
CA ALA A 299 14.98 2.03 3.33
C ALA A 299 15.32 0.53 3.38
N GLY A 300 16.41 0.15 4.01
CA GLY A 300 16.81 -1.25 3.99
C GLY A 300 17.94 -1.59 4.97
N PHE A 301 18.39 -2.82 4.87
CA PHE A 301 19.49 -3.36 5.67
C PHE A 301 20.25 -4.46 4.89
N GLU A 302 21.37 -4.86 5.43
CA GLU A 302 22.21 -5.97 4.91
C GLU A 302 22.20 -7.12 5.89
N ASN A 303 22.21 -8.35 5.38
CA ASN A 303 22.30 -9.53 6.24
C ASN A 303 22.81 -10.77 5.47
N ASP A 304 23.34 -11.74 6.23
CA ASP A 304 23.81 -13.04 5.73
C ASP A 304 22.70 -14.07 5.50
N TYR A 305 21.45 -13.70 5.77
CA TYR A 305 20.24 -14.47 5.50
C TYR A 305 19.04 -13.54 5.38
N TYR A 306 17.94 -14.00 4.75
CA TYR A 306 16.74 -13.18 4.65
C TYR A 306 15.99 -13.14 5.99
N MET A 307 15.72 -11.94 6.47
CA MET A 307 14.84 -11.67 7.59
C MET A 307 13.94 -10.46 7.27
N LYS A 308 12.89 -10.29 8.02
CA LYS A 308 12.08 -9.06 8.00
C LYS A 308 12.53 -8.17 9.15
N ASP A 309 12.65 -6.87 8.85
CA ASP A 309 12.92 -5.82 9.85
C ASP A 309 11.76 -5.68 10.85
#